data_d2e5fa15701828be5e385ecd27daf911
#
_entry.id   d2e5fa15701828be5e385ecd27daf911
#
_cell.length_a   1.000
_cell.length_b   1.000
_cell.length_c   1.000
_cell.angle_alpha   90.00
_cell.angle_beta   90.00
_cell.angle_gamma   90.00
#
_symmetry.space_group_name_H-M   'P 1'
#
loop_
_entity.id
_entity.type
_entity.pdbx_description
1 polymer ?
#
loop_
_entity_poly.entity_id
_entity_poly.type
_entity_poly.pdbx_seq_one_letter_code
_entity_poly.pdbx_strand_id
1 'polypeptide(L)'
;MSARYREGTLASSSRVRVICKYLIFVMCTGLACAQTQAGPGGATPEQPPMDVARKLMAQQFAWDQSGAMAATRLIFTEKSRKKTDQGTVITYDVSAPGLPRDQHYTLIAWPLNRGIEPVRNGISLTADGKLTCTGKTQADCKPDADPIISIAVQAAKGEPKRFGLISDDQKAKALGTVVPFPIIGKDAGCSLEVLLATPDGSVAMVKGSGFAPNTSVPISSDSAGEVVTGIWKVDDKGNLMSSVLPQVRGKTSGDTTILVKAPECSPKITFHWGKDSYRVE
;
A
#
# COMPACT_ATOMS: atom_id res chain seq x y z
N MET A 1 -56.14 -16.84 -9.51
CA MET A 1 -56.46 -15.46 -9.07
C MET A 1 -55.26 -14.58 -9.44
N SER A 2 -55.52 -13.70 -10.37
CA SER A 2 -54.58 -12.83 -11.10
C SER A 2 -54.50 -11.48 -10.39
N ALA A 3 -53.30 -10.91 -10.19
CA ALA A 3 -53.11 -9.49 -9.89
C ALA A 3 -51.74 -9.04 -10.39
N ARG A 4 -51.79 -8.34 -11.26
CA ARG A 4 -51.38 -7.25 -12.15
C ARG A 4 -50.20 -6.44 -11.62
N TYR A 5 -49.21 -6.42 -12.46
CA TYR A 5 -48.13 -5.41 -12.60
C TYR A 5 -48.68 -3.97 -12.66
N ARG A 6 -47.97 -3.05 -12.07
CA ARG A 6 -48.01 -1.62 -12.39
C ARG A 6 -46.59 -1.09 -12.59
N GLU A 7 -46.30 -0.79 -13.85
CA GLU A 7 -45.18 0.05 -14.28
C GLU A 7 -45.43 1.49 -13.84
N GLY A 8 -44.38 2.14 -13.40
CA GLY A 8 -44.35 3.57 -13.10
C GLY A 8 -43.11 4.20 -13.70
N THR A 9 -43.25 4.62 -14.93
CA THR A 9 -42.34 5.51 -15.68
C THR A 9 -42.42 6.91 -15.09
N LEU A 10 -41.32 7.56 -14.76
CA LEU A 10 -41.20 9.02 -14.80
C LEU A 10 -39.77 9.44 -15.17
N ALA A 11 -39.74 10.05 -16.36
CA ALA A 11 -38.61 10.81 -16.90
C ALA A 11 -38.57 12.23 -16.29
N SER A 12 -37.39 12.83 -16.22
CA SER A 12 -37.12 14.27 -16.36
C SER A 12 -35.65 14.52 -16.06
N SER A 13 -34.77 14.68 -17.01
CA SER A 13 -34.47 15.90 -17.78
C SER A 13 -34.12 17.12 -16.89
N SER A 14 -32.84 17.44 -16.81
CA SER A 14 -32.37 18.81 -16.71
C SER A 14 -30.93 18.96 -17.19
N ARG A 15 -30.83 19.43 -18.42
CA ARG A 15 -29.60 19.95 -19.02
C ARG A 15 -29.40 21.38 -18.54
N VAL A 16 -28.27 21.67 -17.88
CA VAL A 16 -27.82 23.05 -17.69
C VAL A 16 -26.66 23.30 -18.65
N ARG A 17 -26.95 24.07 -19.72
CA ARG A 17 -25.95 24.68 -20.59
C ARG A 17 -25.54 26.00 -19.94
N VAL A 18 -24.27 26.17 -19.68
CA VAL A 18 -23.69 27.49 -19.42
C VAL A 18 -22.88 27.88 -20.64
N ILE A 19 -23.40 28.87 -21.33
CA ILE A 19 -22.75 29.57 -22.45
C ILE A 19 -22.02 30.76 -21.79
N CYS A 20 -20.71 30.84 -21.93
CA CYS A 20 -19.99 32.08 -21.71
C CYS A 20 -19.28 32.49 -23.00
N LYS A 21 -19.90 33.43 -23.71
CA LYS A 21 -19.27 34.22 -24.77
C LYS A 21 -18.55 35.38 -24.10
N TYR A 22 -17.29 35.55 -24.36
CA TYR A 22 -16.66 36.88 -24.40
C TYR A 22 -15.61 36.90 -25.48
N LEU A 23 -15.99 37.69 -26.51
CA LEU A 23 -15.11 38.20 -27.56
C LEU A 23 -14.38 39.42 -26.99
N ILE A 24 -13.06 39.43 -27.02
CA ILE A 24 -12.28 40.66 -27.02
C ILE A 24 -11.26 40.57 -28.14
N PHE A 25 -11.51 41.40 -29.17
CA PHE A 25 -10.65 41.67 -30.30
C PHE A 25 -9.66 42.79 -29.84
N VAL A 26 -8.38 42.49 -29.83
CA VAL A 26 -7.36 43.57 -29.81
C VAL A 26 -6.36 43.27 -30.89
N MET A 27 -6.42 44.10 -31.92
CA MET A 27 -5.36 44.24 -32.90
C MET A 27 -4.15 44.88 -32.27
N CYS A 28 -2.97 44.24 -32.39
CA CYS A 28 -1.70 44.93 -32.34
C CYS A 28 -0.80 44.40 -33.46
N THR A 29 -0.45 45.34 -34.30
CA THR A 29 0.44 45.31 -35.45
C THR A 29 1.90 45.06 -35.04
N GLY A 30 2.52 44.12 -35.74
CA GLY A 30 3.89 44.13 -36.22
C GLY A 30 5.04 44.27 -35.22
N LEU A 31 5.75 43.15 -35.01
CA LEU A 31 7.24 43.12 -34.91
C LEU A 31 7.68 41.66 -35.14
N ALA A 32 8.52 41.48 -36.13
CA ALA A 32 9.12 40.21 -36.46
C ALA A 32 10.04 39.75 -35.32
N CYS A 33 9.64 38.69 -34.64
CA CYS A 33 10.51 37.96 -33.72
C CYS A 33 10.82 36.58 -34.32
N ALA A 34 12.09 36.29 -34.44
CA ALA A 34 12.66 35.05 -34.90
C ALA A 34 12.02 33.83 -34.23
N GLN A 35 11.45 32.94 -35.01
CA GLN A 35 10.98 31.62 -34.56
C GLN A 35 12.17 30.74 -34.25
N THR A 36 12.51 30.67 -32.97
CA THR A 36 13.26 29.53 -32.45
C THR A 36 12.24 28.39 -32.32
N GLN A 37 12.26 27.44 -33.21
CA GLN A 37 11.52 26.18 -33.09
C GLN A 37 12.08 25.41 -31.86
N ALA A 38 11.40 25.57 -30.73
CA ALA A 38 11.51 24.61 -29.63
C ALA A 38 10.80 23.34 -30.08
N GLY A 39 11.56 22.27 -30.32
CA GLY A 39 11.03 20.94 -30.58
C GLY A 39 10.09 20.50 -29.44
N PRO A 40 9.16 19.56 -29.72
CA PRO A 40 8.27 19.03 -28.68
C PRO A 40 9.11 18.26 -27.67
N GLY A 41 9.55 18.94 -26.62
CA GLY A 41 10.13 18.32 -25.44
C GLY A 41 9.06 17.49 -24.78
N GLY A 42 9.08 16.19 -25.04
CA GLY A 42 8.29 15.24 -24.25
C GLY A 42 8.64 15.47 -22.77
N ALA A 43 7.66 15.84 -21.97
CA ALA A 43 7.82 15.97 -20.54
C ALA A 43 8.24 14.60 -20.00
N THR A 44 9.52 14.47 -19.67
CA THR A 44 10.06 13.32 -18.94
C THR A 44 9.31 13.28 -17.62
N PRO A 45 8.74 12.14 -17.20
CA PRO A 45 8.14 12.03 -15.88
C PRO A 45 9.20 12.48 -14.85
N GLU A 46 8.94 13.56 -14.16
CA GLU A 46 9.84 14.09 -13.15
C GLU A 46 9.91 13.06 -12.03
N GLN A 47 11.07 12.46 -11.83
CA GLN A 47 11.29 11.55 -10.70
C GLN A 47 10.99 12.33 -9.43
N PRO A 48 10.16 11.79 -8.52
CA PRO A 48 9.89 12.47 -7.27
C PRO A 48 11.22 12.78 -6.57
N PRO A 49 11.41 13.98 -6.06
CA PRO A 49 12.64 14.33 -5.37
C PRO A 49 12.97 13.28 -4.31
N MET A 50 14.23 12.88 -4.18
CA MET A 50 14.70 11.86 -3.22
C MET A 50 14.17 12.11 -1.80
N ASP A 51 13.92 13.34 -1.45
CA ASP A 51 13.35 13.74 -0.16
C ASP A 51 11.89 13.35 0.00
N VAL A 52 11.10 13.36 -1.08
CA VAL A 52 9.69 12.90 -1.05
C VAL A 52 9.65 11.39 -0.86
N ALA A 53 10.49 10.64 -1.56
CA ALA A 53 10.59 9.20 -1.40
C ALA A 53 11.04 8.82 0.03
N ARG A 54 12.04 9.52 0.59
CA ARG A 54 12.48 9.34 1.97
C ARG A 54 11.39 9.66 2.97
N LYS A 55 10.62 10.74 2.75
CA LYS A 55 9.52 11.14 3.64
C LYS A 55 8.38 10.12 3.62
N LEU A 56 7.99 9.64 2.45
CA LEU A 56 6.98 8.57 2.31
C LEU A 56 7.43 7.29 3.02
N MET A 57 8.68 6.90 2.87
CA MET A 57 9.24 5.75 3.57
C MET A 57 9.28 5.95 5.08
N ALA A 58 9.73 7.11 5.55
CA ALA A 58 9.72 7.42 6.97
C ALA A 58 8.32 7.37 7.57
N GLN A 59 7.30 7.85 6.87
CA GLN A 59 5.90 7.74 7.29
C GLN A 59 5.41 6.28 7.34
N GLN A 60 5.81 5.46 6.38
CA GLN A 60 5.48 4.03 6.39
C GLN A 60 6.16 3.27 7.52
N PHE A 61 7.38 3.67 7.87
CA PHE A 61 8.09 3.18 9.07
C PHE A 61 7.42 3.63 10.35
N ALA A 62 7.03 4.90 10.42
CA ALA A 62 6.31 5.43 11.57
C ALA A 62 5.00 4.69 11.83
N TRP A 63 4.32 4.17 10.81
CA TRP A 63 3.13 3.35 10.97
C TRP A 63 3.39 2.09 11.81
N ASP A 64 4.49 1.41 11.56
CA ASP A 64 4.84 0.18 12.28
C ASP A 64 5.39 0.45 13.70
N GLN A 65 5.81 1.67 13.99
CA GLN A 65 6.53 2.03 15.22
C GLN A 65 5.84 3.09 16.08
N SER A 66 5.00 3.97 15.46
CA SER A 66 4.45 5.13 16.15
C SER A 66 3.23 4.80 16.99
N GLY A 67 3.39 4.95 18.29
CA GLY A 67 2.27 5.06 19.23
C GLY A 67 1.56 3.76 19.55
N ALA A 68 2.02 2.64 19.06
CA ALA A 68 1.63 1.35 19.61
C ALA A 68 2.27 1.23 21.00
N MET A 69 1.48 0.94 22.00
CA MET A 69 2.03 0.42 23.24
C MET A 69 2.94 -0.73 22.85
N ALA A 70 4.17 -0.77 23.32
CA ALA A 70 5.29 -1.61 22.83
C ALA A 70 4.99 -3.12 22.68
N ALA A 71 3.83 -3.59 23.13
CA ALA A 71 3.39 -4.98 23.11
C ALA A 71 2.11 -5.24 22.30
N THR A 72 1.45 -4.22 21.73
CA THR A 72 0.16 -4.40 21.06
C THR A 72 0.29 -4.28 19.55
N ARG A 73 0.07 -5.39 18.84
CA ARG A 73 0.04 -5.44 17.38
C ARG A 73 -1.25 -6.07 16.90
N LEU A 74 -1.71 -5.67 15.71
CA LEU A 74 -2.71 -6.45 15.00
C LEU A 74 -2.06 -7.72 14.46
N ILE A 75 -2.68 -8.84 14.76
CA ILE A 75 -2.27 -10.16 14.28
C ILE A 75 -3.31 -10.60 13.23
N PHE A 76 -2.82 -11.00 12.06
CA PHE A 76 -3.63 -11.46 10.96
C PHE A 76 -3.44 -12.96 10.79
N THR A 77 -4.52 -13.72 10.87
CA THR A 77 -4.53 -15.16 10.60
C THR A 77 -5.37 -15.41 9.36
N GLU A 78 -4.78 -15.95 8.29
CA GLU A 78 -5.54 -16.27 7.08
C GLU A 78 -6.63 -17.29 7.39
N LYS A 79 -7.89 -16.91 7.16
CA LYS A 79 -9.08 -17.75 7.34
C LYS A 79 -9.45 -18.44 6.04
N SER A 80 -9.38 -17.73 4.92
CA SER A 80 -9.72 -18.28 3.61
C SER A 80 -9.04 -17.52 2.48
N ARG A 81 -8.87 -18.20 1.35
CA ARG A 81 -8.38 -17.65 0.09
C ARG A 81 -9.28 -18.11 -1.03
N LYS A 82 -9.93 -17.18 -1.72
CA LYS A 82 -10.91 -17.47 -2.77
C LYS A 82 -10.55 -16.73 -4.06
N LYS A 83 -10.39 -17.45 -5.15
CA LYS A 83 -10.22 -16.87 -6.47
C LYS A 83 -11.57 -16.38 -7.01
N THR A 84 -11.59 -15.18 -7.57
CA THR A 84 -12.75 -14.54 -8.20
C THR A 84 -12.35 -14.04 -9.59
N ASP A 85 -13.30 -13.55 -10.37
CA ASP A 85 -13.03 -12.96 -11.69
C ASP A 85 -12.22 -11.65 -11.60
N GLN A 86 -12.22 -11.02 -10.42
CA GLN A 86 -11.49 -9.77 -10.16
C GLN A 86 -10.15 -9.97 -9.41
N GLY A 87 -9.68 -11.20 -9.30
CA GLY A 87 -8.50 -11.57 -8.54
C GLY A 87 -8.79 -12.44 -7.32
N THR A 88 -7.82 -12.62 -6.46
CA THR A 88 -7.93 -13.45 -5.27
C THR A 88 -8.31 -12.61 -4.04
N VAL A 89 -9.41 -12.95 -3.40
CA VAL A 89 -9.82 -12.39 -2.11
C VAL A 89 -9.27 -13.26 -1.00
N ILE A 90 -8.52 -12.66 -0.08
CA ILE A 90 -8.02 -13.33 1.12
C ILE A 90 -8.73 -12.73 2.32
N THR A 91 -9.29 -13.59 3.16
CA THR A 91 -9.97 -13.20 4.39
C THR A 91 -9.07 -13.54 5.57
N TYR A 92 -8.87 -12.56 6.44
CA TYR A 92 -8.09 -12.69 7.67
C TYR A 92 -9.00 -12.52 8.88
N ASP A 93 -8.88 -13.43 9.85
CA ASP A 93 -9.29 -13.15 11.20
C ASP A 93 -8.24 -12.24 11.85
N VAL A 94 -8.72 -11.22 12.57
CA VAL A 94 -7.85 -10.21 13.15
C VAL A 94 -7.99 -10.21 14.65
N SER A 95 -6.86 -10.13 15.34
CA SER A 95 -6.82 -10.00 16.79
C SER A 95 -5.83 -8.92 17.24
N ALA A 96 -6.11 -8.33 18.41
CA ALA A 96 -5.28 -7.30 19.03
C ALA A 96 -5.07 -7.65 20.52
N PRO A 97 -4.29 -8.70 20.82
CA PRO A 97 -4.02 -9.07 22.20
C PRO A 97 -3.32 -7.93 22.94
N GLY A 98 -3.68 -7.71 24.20
CA GLY A 98 -3.09 -6.67 25.04
C GLY A 98 -3.76 -5.30 24.98
N LEU A 99 -4.71 -5.08 24.06
CA LEU A 99 -5.55 -3.87 24.11
C LEU A 99 -6.65 -3.98 25.21
N PRO A 100 -7.01 -2.85 25.86
CA PRO A 100 -8.15 -2.79 26.78
C PRO A 100 -9.44 -3.31 26.15
N ARG A 101 -10.25 -4.07 26.91
CA ARG A 101 -11.48 -4.72 26.42
C ARG A 101 -12.75 -3.91 26.73
N ASP A 102 -12.65 -3.01 27.65
CA ASP A 102 -13.71 -2.12 28.12
C ASP A 102 -13.91 -0.86 27.27
N GLN A 103 -13.22 -0.81 26.13
CA GLN A 103 -13.25 0.31 25.20
C GLN A 103 -13.84 -0.10 23.84
N HIS A 104 -14.31 0.90 23.11
CA HIS A 104 -14.65 0.75 21.70
C HIS A 104 -13.51 1.26 20.82
N TYR A 105 -13.44 0.69 19.62
CA TYR A 105 -12.37 0.94 18.68
C TYR A 105 -12.89 1.27 17.29
N THR A 106 -12.14 2.05 16.57
CA THR A 106 -12.26 2.25 15.13
C THR A 106 -11.18 1.46 14.41
N LEU A 107 -11.58 0.60 13.48
CA LEU A 107 -10.67 -0.02 12.52
C LEU A 107 -10.40 0.98 11.41
N ILE A 108 -9.14 1.24 11.16
CA ILE A 108 -8.65 2.11 10.08
C ILE A 108 -7.81 1.32 9.10
N ALA A 109 -7.75 1.77 7.86
CA ALA A 109 -6.82 1.28 6.84
C ALA A 109 -5.95 2.43 6.32
N TRP A 110 -4.75 2.08 5.87
CA TRP A 110 -3.88 3.02 5.17
C TRP A 110 -3.42 2.42 3.84
N PRO A 111 -4.18 2.62 2.76
CA PRO A 111 -3.81 2.20 1.40
C PRO A 111 -2.54 2.91 0.91
N LEU A 112 -1.82 2.31 -0.05
CA LEU A 112 -0.58 2.89 -0.62
C LEU A 112 -0.78 4.26 -1.28
N ASN A 113 -1.94 4.48 -1.87
CA ASN A 113 -2.22 5.65 -2.72
C ASN A 113 -3.20 6.65 -2.08
N ARG A 114 -3.56 6.44 -0.82
CA ARG A 114 -4.51 7.30 -0.10
C ARG A 114 -4.04 7.55 1.33
N GLY A 115 -4.71 8.51 1.99
CA GLY A 115 -4.54 8.74 3.42
C GLY A 115 -5.18 7.64 4.26
N ILE A 116 -5.04 7.79 5.57
CA ILE A 116 -5.71 6.91 6.53
C ILE A 116 -7.21 7.13 6.42
N GLU A 117 -7.97 6.03 6.31
CA GLU A 117 -9.42 6.03 6.21
C GLU A 117 -10.05 5.09 7.23
N PRO A 118 -11.19 5.45 7.84
CA PRO A 118 -11.93 4.56 8.71
C PRO A 118 -12.57 3.45 7.87
N VAL A 119 -12.45 2.21 8.36
CA VAL A 119 -13.06 1.02 7.76
C VAL A 119 -14.33 0.64 8.51
N ARG A 120 -14.29 0.67 9.85
CA ARG A 120 -15.42 0.33 10.71
C ARG A 120 -15.24 0.92 12.10
N ASN A 121 -16.34 1.45 12.65
CA ASN A 121 -16.39 1.99 14.01
C ASN A 121 -17.05 0.98 14.98
N GLY A 122 -16.91 1.23 16.28
CA GLY A 122 -17.61 0.53 17.35
C GLY A 122 -17.23 -0.93 17.50
N ILE A 123 -16.01 -1.24 17.22
CA ILE A 123 -15.45 -2.57 17.43
C ILE A 123 -15.17 -2.76 18.91
N SER A 124 -15.52 -3.90 19.44
CA SER A 124 -15.14 -4.39 20.76
C SER A 124 -14.18 -5.58 20.62
N LEU A 125 -13.55 -5.97 21.72
CA LEU A 125 -12.65 -7.10 21.75
C LEU A 125 -13.19 -8.24 22.62
N THR A 126 -13.09 -9.45 22.12
CA THR A 126 -13.34 -10.67 22.88
C THR A 126 -12.26 -10.92 23.92
N ALA A 127 -12.45 -11.94 24.77
CA ALA A 127 -11.47 -12.30 25.78
C ALA A 127 -10.09 -12.68 25.22
N ASP A 128 -10.05 -13.26 24.03
CA ASP A 128 -8.83 -13.62 23.30
C ASP A 128 -8.34 -12.51 22.33
N GLY A 129 -8.92 -11.30 22.44
CA GLY A 129 -8.51 -10.13 21.66
C GLY A 129 -8.99 -10.12 20.22
N LYS A 130 -9.93 -10.99 19.81
CA LYS A 130 -10.53 -10.95 18.49
C LYS A 130 -11.48 -9.77 18.36
N LEU A 131 -11.54 -9.21 17.16
CA LEU A 131 -12.44 -8.10 16.86
C LEU A 131 -13.87 -8.60 16.76
N THR A 132 -14.78 -7.94 17.46
CA THR A 132 -16.21 -8.28 17.46
C THR A 132 -17.08 -7.04 17.37
N CYS A 133 -18.30 -7.24 16.95
CA CYS A 133 -19.31 -6.20 16.81
C CYS A 133 -20.39 -6.41 17.87
N THR A 134 -20.42 -5.56 18.88
CA THR A 134 -21.33 -5.71 20.02
C THR A 134 -22.39 -4.61 20.16
N GLY A 135 -22.65 -3.83 19.13
CA GLY A 135 -23.54 -2.66 19.26
C GLY A 135 -24.93 -2.83 18.64
N LYS A 136 -25.98 -2.70 19.43
CA LYS A 136 -27.38 -2.55 18.97
C LYS A 136 -27.64 -1.24 18.22
N THR A 137 -26.67 -0.32 18.18
CA THR A 137 -26.83 1.06 17.70
C THR A 137 -26.02 1.37 16.43
N GLN A 138 -25.29 0.38 15.86
CA GLN A 138 -24.45 0.67 14.70
C GLN A 138 -25.00 0.00 13.44
N ALA A 139 -25.33 0.84 12.47
CA ALA A 139 -25.83 0.44 11.14
C ALA A 139 -24.90 -0.54 10.40
N ASP A 140 -23.63 -0.63 10.83
CA ASP A 140 -22.58 -1.41 10.17
C ASP A 140 -22.38 -2.81 10.78
N CYS A 141 -22.99 -3.09 11.92
CA CYS A 141 -22.89 -4.37 12.61
C CYS A 141 -24.20 -5.16 12.46
N LYS A 142 -24.27 -6.03 11.47
CA LYS A 142 -25.42 -6.93 11.32
C LYS A 142 -25.33 -8.04 12.38
N PRO A 143 -26.33 -8.19 13.27
CA PRO A 143 -26.30 -9.18 14.36
C PRO A 143 -26.38 -10.64 13.90
N ASP A 144 -26.71 -10.88 12.63
CA ASP A 144 -27.02 -12.22 12.10
C ASP A 144 -25.80 -12.92 11.44
N ALA A 145 -24.64 -12.25 11.39
CA ALA A 145 -23.42 -12.84 10.90
C ALA A 145 -22.51 -13.25 12.07
N ASP A 146 -21.49 -14.06 11.77
CA ASP A 146 -20.41 -14.38 12.69
C ASP A 146 -20.02 -13.11 13.49
N PRO A 147 -20.15 -13.10 14.83
CA PRO A 147 -19.82 -11.93 15.64
C PRO A 147 -18.35 -11.52 15.51
N ILE A 148 -17.50 -12.42 15.03
CA ILE A 148 -16.08 -12.15 14.79
C ILE A 148 -15.91 -11.40 13.49
N ILE A 149 -15.23 -10.24 13.56
CA ILE A 149 -14.92 -9.43 12.40
C ILE A 149 -13.71 -10.00 11.69
N SER A 150 -13.89 -10.39 10.44
CA SER A 150 -12.80 -10.74 9.52
C SER A 150 -12.62 -9.63 8.49
N ILE A 151 -11.39 -9.44 8.00
CA ILE A 151 -11.05 -8.46 6.97
C ILE A 151 -10.79 -9.20 5.67
N ALA A 152 -11.56 -8.87 4.62
CA ALA A 152 -11.33 -9.36 3.28
C ALA A 152 -10.48 -8.36 2.50
N VAL A 153 -9.41 -8.82 1.88
CA VAL A 153 -8.49 -7.98 1.12
C VAL A 153 -8.20 -8.59 -0.26
N GLN A 154 -8.01 -7.71 -1.22
CA GLN A 154 -7.35 -7.98 -2.48
C GLN A 154 -6.07 -7.15 -2.52
N ALA A 155 -5.01 -7.68 -3.11
CA ALA A 155 -3.73 -7.00 -3.16
C ALA A 155 -2.96 -7.35 -4.43
N ALA A 156 -2.11 -6.44 -4.86
CA ALA A 156 -1.06 -6.74 -5.79
C ALA A 156 0.10 -7.48 -5.09
N LYS A 157 0.94 -8.11 -5.88
CA LYS A 157 2.15 -8.77 -5.37
C LYS A 157 3.09 -7.74 -4.74
N GLY A 158 3.53 -8.01 -3.51
CA GLY A 158 4.36 -7.08 -2.74
C GLY A 158 3.62 -5.90 -2.09
N GLU A 159 2.29 -5.80 -2.28
CA GLU A 159 1.52 -4.70 -1.68
C GLU A 159 1.27 -4.95 -0.19
N PRO A 160 1.72 -4.07 0.71
CA PRO A 160 1.37 -4.12 2.11
C PRO A 160 -0.03 -3.57 2.34
N LYS A 161 -0.89 -4.32 3.02
CA LYS A 161 -2.17 -3.86 3.56
C LYS A 161 -1.97 -3.50 5.03
N ARG A 162 -2.13 -2.23 5.35
CA ARG A 162 -1.90 -1.68 6.69
C ARG A 162 -3.23 -1.37 7.35
N PHE A 163 -3.37 -1.83 8.58
CA PHE A 163 -4.55 -1.62 9.39
C PHE A 163 -4.17 -1.14 10.78
N GLY A 164 -5.05 -0.37 11.38
CA GLY A 164 -4.91 0.07 12.75
C GLY A 164 -6.24 -0.07 13.49
N LEU A 165 -6.15 -0.34 14.78
CA LEU A 165 -7.26 -0.29 15.71
C LEU A 165 -6.96 0.83 16.70
N ILE A 166 -7.83 1.83 16.77
CA ILE A 166 -7.65 3.02 17.60
C ILE A 166 -8.86 3.15 18.52
N SER A 167 -8.62 3.27 19.82
CA SER A 167 -9.71 3.51 20.80
C SER A 167 -10.37 4.88 20.59
N ASP A 168 -11.64 5.00 20.99
CA ASP A 168 -12.40 6.25 20.84
C ASP A 168 -11.74 7.43 21.55
N ASP A 169 -11.05 7.19 22.66
CA ASP A 169 -10.26 8.18 23.40
C ASP A 169 -8.84 8.40 22.82
N GLN A 170 -8.49 7.67 21.77
CA GLN A 170 -7.20 7.70 21.04
C GLN A 170 -5.96 7.32 21.88
N LYS A 171 -6.12 6.77 23.09
CA LYS A 171 -5.00 6.41 23.97
C LYS A 171 -4.48 4.99 23.69
N ALA A 172 -5.33 4.09 23.24
CA ALA A 172 -4.95 2.73 22.91
C ALA A 172 -4.93 2.50 21.40
N LYS A 173 -3.82 1.96 20.89
CA LYS A 173 -3.62 1.71 19.47
C LYS A 173 -2.92 0.38 19.24
N ALA A 174 -3.38 -0.36 18.25
CA ALA A 174 -2.68 -1.52 17.71
C ALA A 174 -2.57 -1.35 16.18
N LEU A 175 -1.37 -1.43 15.67
CA LEU A 175 -1.08 -1.31 14.25
C LEU A 175 -0.58 -2.65 13.71
N GLY A 176 -0.84 -2.93 12.44
CA GLY A 176 -0.35 -4.13 11.79
C GLY A 176 -0.34 -4.03 10.28
N THR A 177 0.54 -4.83 9.70
CA THR A 177 0.71 -4.91 8.25
C THR A 177 0.66 -6.37 7.83
N VAL A 178 -0.08 -6.66 6.78
CA VAL A 178 -0.07 -7.96 6.12
C VAL A 178 0.26 -7.80 4.64
N VAL A 179 1.06 -8.70 4.11
CA VAL A 179 1.39 -8.76 2.68
C VAL A 179 0.77 -10.03 2.11
N PRO A 180 -0.41 -9.94 1.48
CA PRO A 180 -1.17 -11.13 1.02
C PRO A 180 -0.43 -11.97 -0.01
N PHE A 181 0.37 -11.32 -0.86
CA PHE A 181 1.19 -11.94 -1.90
C PHE A 181 2.63 -11.44 -1.79
N PRO A 182 3.43 -11.96 -0.87
CA PRO A 182 4.78 -11.46 -0.66
C PRO A 182 5.69 -11.79 -1.86
N ILE A 183 6.60 -10.87 -2.17
CA ILE A 183 7.72 -11.10 -3.08
C ILE A 183 8.89 -11.49 -2.18
N ILE A 184 9.33 -12.74 -2.27
CA ILE A 184 10.38 -13.29 -1.39
C ILE A 184 11.44 -13.98 -2.23
N GLY A 185 12.71 -13.68 -1.94
CA GLY A 185 13.87 -14.40 -2.41
C GLY A 185 14.63 -15.02 -1.24
N LYS A 186 15.04 -16.28 -1.37
CA LYS A 186 15.74 -17.01 -0.30
C LYS A 186 16.98 -17.67 -0.84
N ASP A 187 18.00 -17.76 0.00
CA ASP A 187 19.19 -18.57 -0.23
C ASP A 187 19.80 -18.96 1.13
N ALA A 188 20.09 -20.23 1.32
CA ALA A 188 20.55 -20.80 2.59
C ALA A 188 19.68 -20.33 3.78
N GLY A 189 20.23 -19.67 4.76
CA GLY A 189 19.51 -19.14 5.92
C GLY A 189 18.97 -17.70 5.73
N CYS A 190 19.29 -17.04 4.60
CA CYS A 190 18.94 -15.65 4.36
C CYS A 190 17.68 -15.50 3.51
N SER A 191 16.97 -14.40 3.71
CA SER A 191 15.82 -14.04 2.88
C SER A 191 15.79 -12.55 2.58
N LEU A 192 15.21 -12.22 1.44
CA LEU A 192 14.82 -10.86 1.06
C LEU A 192 13.32 -10.81 0.82
N GLU A 193 12.69 -9.72 1.21
CA GLU A 193 11.28 -9.40 0.95
C GLU A 193 11.17 -8.02 0.36
N VAL A 194 10.39 -7.87 -0.72
CA VAL A 194 10.07 -6.56 -1.31
C VAL A 194 8.67 -6.14 -0.86
N LEU A 195 8.59 -4.92 -0.34
CA LEU A 195 7.34 -4.23 -0.03
C LEU A 195 7.21 -3.03 -0.95
N LEU A 196 6.14 -2.96 -1.72
CA LEU A 196 5.85 -1.78 -2.54
C LEU A 196 5.53 -0.60 -1.63
N ALA A 197 6.17 0.54 -1.87
CA ALA A 197 5.87 1.80 -1.21
C ALA A 197 4.97 2.72 -2.07
N THR A 198 4.93 2.45 -3.38
CA THR A 198 4.02 3.08 -4.35
C THR A 198 3.31 2.00 -5.16
N PRO A 199 2.07 2.25 -5.65
CA PRO A 199 1.34 1.27 -6.44
C PRO A 199 2.08 0.81 -7.70
N ASP A 200 2.81 1.71 -8.34
CA ASP A 200 3.59 1.43 -9.55
C ASP A 200 4.97 0.82 -9.27
N GLY A 201 5.30 0.53 -8.02
CA GLY A 201 6.61 -0.01 -7.64
C GLY A 201 7.78 0.93 -7.88
N SER A 202 7.54 2.22 -8.19
CA SER A 202 8.59 3.22 -8.40
C SER A 202 9.42 3.49 -7.15
N VAL A 203 8.86 3.18 -6.00
CA VAL A 203 9.53 3.13 -4.71
C VAL A 203 9.20 1.79 -4.05
N ALA A 204 10.22 1.06 -3.66
CA ALA A 204 10.08 -0.19 -2.93
C ALA A 204 11.01 -0.21 -1.71
N MET A 205 10.61 -0.95 -0.69
CA MET A 205 11.45 -1.29 0.46
C MET A 205 11.89 -2.73 0.33
N VAL A 206 13.15 -2.98 0.59
CA VAL A 206 13.71 -4.32 0.68
C VAL A 206 14.05 -4.59 2.13
N LYS A 207 13.41 -5.60 2.69
CA LYS A 207 13.75 -6.15 4.00
C LYS A 207 14.56 -7.42 3.79
N GLY A 208 15.55 -7.64 4.63
CA GLY A 208 16.28 -8.89 4.65
C GLY A 208 16.42 -9.42 6.06
N SER A 209 16.57 -10.73 6.20
CA SER A 209 16.79 -11.40 7.49
C SER A 209 17.69 -12.62 7.34
N GLY A 210 18.26 -13.05 8.46
CA GLY A 210 19.15 -14.22 8.51
C GLY A 210 20.60 -13.93 8.16
N PHE A 211 20.99 -12.67 8.04
CA PHE A 211 22.38 -12.26 7.81
C PHE A 211 23.19 -12.22 9.10
N ALA A 212 24.52 -12.24 8.97
CA ALA A 212 25.41 -12.07 10.14
C ALA A 212 25.18 -10.69 10.80
N PRO A 213 24.89 -10.62 12.11
CA PRO A 213 24.64 -9.36 12.81
C PRO A 213 25.78 -8.36 12.72
N ASN A 214 25.46 -7.07 12.68
CA ASN A 214 26.42 -5.96 12.68
C ASN A 214 27.43 -5.97 11.52
N THR A 215 27.07 -6.62 10.41
CA THR A 215 27.92 -6.69 9.21
C THR A 215 27.47 -5.68 8.15
N SER A 216 28.30 -5.56 7.11
CA SER A 216 27.97 -4.83 5.91
C SER A 216 28.03 -5.78 4.73
N VAL A 217 26.96 -5.83 3.92
CA VAL A 217 26.84 -6.76 2.81
C VAL A 217 26.81 -6.02 1.47
N PRO A 218 27.62 -6.45 0.48
CA PRO A 218 27.54 -5.94 -0.87
C PRO A 218 26.19 -6.25 -1.51
N ILE A 219 25.66 -5.28 -2.24
CA ILE A 219 24.44 -5.44 -3.04
C ILE A 219 24.69 -5.08 -4.49
N SER A 220 23.94 -5.69 -5.37
CA SER A 220 23.81 -5.31 -6.76
C SER A 220 22.34 -5.24 -7.11
N SER A 221 21.92 -4.10 -7.67
CA SER A 221 20.57 -3.90 -8.22
C SER A 221 20.69 -3.73 -9.72
N ASP A 222 20.09 -4.64 -10.47
CA ASP A 222 19.96 -4.54 -11.93
C ASP A 222 18.53 -4.17 -12.26
N SER A 223 18.30 -2.97 -12.73
CA SER A 223 16.99 -2.50 -13.13
C SER A 223 16.96 -2.26 -14.63
N ALA A 224 16.24 -3.11 -15.34
CA ALA A 224 16.07 -3.01 -16.80
C ALA A 224 17.41 -2.82 -17.56
N GLY A 225 18.51 -3.40 -17.06
CA GLY A 225 19.86 -3.34 -17.62
C GLY A 225 20.76 -2.24 -17.04
N GLU A 226 20.24 -1.37 -16.16
CA GLU A 226 21.10 -0.45 -15.40
C GLU A 226 21.50 -1.10 -14.07
N VAL A 227 22.81 -1.27 -13.89
CA VAL A 227 23.36 -1.92 -12.70
C VAL A 227 23.90 -0.88 -11.73
N VAL A 228 23.40 -0.93 -10.49
CA VAL A 228 23.89 -0.13 -9.36
C VAL A 228 24.41 -1.07 -8.30
N THR A 229 25.59 -0.78 -7.76
CA THR A 229 26.17 -1.52 -6.64
C THR A 229 26.27 -0.65 -5.40
N GLY A 230 26.23 -1.27 -4.24
CA GLY A 230 26.32 -0.56 -2.98
C GLY A 230 26.60 -1.50 -1.81
N ILE A 231 26.53 -0.96 -0.61
CA ILE A 231 26.72 -1.71 0.64
C ILE A 231 25.53 -1.42 1.54
N TRP A 232 24.88 -2.47 2.03
CA TRP A 232 23.83 -2.36 3.04
C TRP A 232 24.33 -2.82 4.40
N LYS A 233 23.85 -2.16 5.45
CA LYS A 233 24.16 -2.50 6.83
C LYS A 233 23.15 -3.47 7.39
N VAL A 234 23.63 -4.47 8.09
CA VAL A 234 22.84 -5.44 8.85
C VAL A 234 22.81 -5.00 10.31
N ASP A 235 21.64 -5.03 10.92
CA ASP A 235 21.46 -4.68 12.33
C ASP A 235 21.99 -5.76 13.29
N ASP A 236 21.86 -5.51 14.60
CA ASP A 236 22.27 -6.41 15.68
C ASP A 236 21.46 -7.71 15.75
N LYS A 237 20.34 -7.80 15.01
CA LYS A 237 19.46 -8.97 14.94
C LYS A 237 19.61 -9.76 13.63
N GLY A 238 20.54 -9.36 12.76
CA GLY A 238 20.71 -10.01 11.45
C GLY A 238 19.70 -9.56 10.41
N ASN A 239 19.05 -8.41 10.59
CA ASN A 239 18.13 -7.85 9.61
C ASN A 239 18.78 -6.70 8.86
N LEU A 240 18.33 -6.50 7.64
CA LEU A 240 18.63 -5.30 6.86
C LEU A 240 17.34 -4.67 6.32
N MET A 241 17.40 -3.38 6.08
CA MET A 241 16.32 -2.67 5.45
C MET A 241 16.87 -1.51 4.61
N SER A 242 16.41 -1.42 3.37
CA SER A 242 16.79 -0.36 2.47
C SER A 242 15.67 -0.02 1.52
N SER A 243 15.70 1.20 1.01
CA SER A 243 14.81 1.65 -0.05
C SER A 243 15.49 1.50 -1.41
N VAL A 244 14.68 1.20 -2.40
CA VAL A 244 15.10 1.07 -3.79
C VAL A 244 14.21 1.93 -4.66
N LEU A 245 14.83 2.67 -5.57
CA LEU A 245 14.18 3.44 -6.63
C LEU A 245 14.52 2.76 -7.96
N PRO A 246 13.69 1.82 -8.41
CA PRO A 246 14.03 0.94 -9.54
C PRO A 246 13.87 1.61 -10.91
N GLN A 247 13.30 2.80 -10.96
CA GLN A 247 13.04 3.49 -12.22
C GLN A 247 14.30 3.82 -12.99
N VAL A 248 14.26 3.55 -14.29
CA VAL A 248 15.33 3.85 -15.23
C VAL A 248 14.90 4.97 -16.18
N ARG A 249 15.76 5.95 -16.37
CA ARG A 249 15.46 7.11 -17.22
C ARG A 249 15.08 6.66 -18.64
N GLY A 250 13.97 7.18 -19.15
CA GLY A 250 13.47 6.86 -20.50
C GLY A 250 12.70 5.54 -20.61
N LYS A 251 12.53 4.80 -19.51
CA LYS A 251 11.68 3.59 -19.46
C LYS A 251 10.43 3.84 -18.65
N THR A 252 9.31 3.29 -19.08
CA THR A 252 8.00 3.41 -18.41
C THR A 252 7.72 2.25 -17.47
N SER A 253 8.44 1.15 -17.63
CA SER A 253 8.33 -0.06 -16.79
C SER A 253 9.55 -0.94 -16.99
N GLY A 254 9.77 -1.88 -16.09
CA GLY A 254 10.83 -2.87 -16.16
C GLY A 254 10.87 -3.79 -14.95
N ASP A 255 11.76 -4.76 -15.01
CA ASP A 255 12.07 -5.61 -13.86
C ASP A 255 13.33 -5.12 -13.16
N THR A 256 13.31 -5.21 -11.85
CA THR A 256 14.48 -4.98 -11.01
C THR A 256 14.85 -6.26 -10.28
N THR A 257 16.09 -6.64 -10.41
CA THR A 257 16.68 -7.76 -9.69
C THR A 257 17.66 -7.26 -8.66
N ILE A 258 17.49 -7.64 -7.41
CA ILE A 258 18.40 -7.33 -6.31
C ILE A 258 19.09 -8.61 -5.88
N LEU A 259 20.40 -8.55 -5.80
CA LEU A 259 21.25 -9.62 -5.27
C LEU A 259 22.03 -9.06 -4.08
N VAL A 260 21.93 -9.70 -2.95
CA VAL A 260 22.78 -9.46 -1.77
C VAL A 260 23.83 -10.55 -1.70
N LYS A 261 25.10 -10.17 -1.51
CA LYS A 261 26.22 -11.11 -1.41
C LYS A 261 26.78 -11.10 0.00
N ALA A 262 26.36 -12.03 0.84
CA ALA A 262 26.96 -12.29 2.14
C ALA A 262 27.85 -13.54 2.06
N PRO A 263 28.82 -13.70 2.98
CA PRO A 263 29.69 -14.88 2.99
C PRO A 263 28.92 -16.21 3.08
N GLU A 264 27.81 -16.22 3.83
CA GLU A 264 26.99 -17.38 4.13
C GLU A 264 25.85 -17.61 3.16
N CYS A 265 25.46 -16.61 2.37
CA CYS A 265 24.29 -16.66 1.51
C CYS A 265 24.28 -15.57 0.43
N SER A 266 23.54 -15.80 -0.65
CA SER A 266 23.41 -14.83 -1.74
C SER A 266 21.96 -14.76 -2.25
N PRO A 267 20.99 -14.35 -1.41
CA PRO A 267 19.61 -14.27 -1.81
C PRO A 267 19.40 -13.26 -2.93
N LYS A 268 18.58 -13.68 -3.90
CA LYS A 268 18.20 -12.90 -5.09
C LYS A 268 16.70 -12.73 -5.12
N ILE A 269 16.25 -11.52 -5.49
CA ILE A 269 14.82 -11.20 -5.60
C ILE A 269 14.58 -10.33 -6.82
N THR A 270 13.46 -10.57 -7.51
CA THR A 270 13.05 -9.79 -8.68
C THR A 270 11.63 -9.30 -8.50
N PHE A 271 11.38 -8.03 -8.87
CA PHE A 271 10.05 -7.43 -8.89
C PHE A 271 9.89 -6.48 -10.08
N HIS A 272 8.64 -6.28 -10.48
CA HIS A 272 8.28 -5.39 -11.59
C HIS A 272 7.96 -3.98 -11.08
N TRP A 273 8.29 -2.94 -11.87
CA TRP A 273 7.94 -1.55 -11.61
C TRP A 273 7.39 -0.85 -12.86
N GLY A 274 6.65 0.23 -12.65
CA GLY A 274 6.09 1.06 -13.70
C GLY A 274 4.71 0.59 -14.15
N LYS A 275 4.40 0.81 -15.41
CA LYS A 275 3.11 0.43 -15.99
C LYS A 275 2.89 -1.09 -15.82
N ASP A 276 1.71 -1.47 -15.37
CA ASP A 276 1.31 -2.86 -15.12
C ASP A 276 1.98 -3.55 -13.90
N SER A 277 2.75 -2.82 -13.07
CA SER A 277 3.29 -3.39 -11.83
C SER A 277 2.20 -3.68 -10.79
N TYR A 278 1.14 -2.86 -10.78
CA TYR A 278 0.01 -3.04 -9.88
C TYR A 278 -1.08 -3.89 -10.55
N ARG A 279 -0.96 -5.19 -10.38
CA ARG A 279 -2.01 -6.16 -10.77
C ARG A 279 -2.50 -6.87 -9.52
N VAL A 280 -3.79 -6.86 -9.31
CA VAL A 280 -4.43 -7.66 -8.27
C VAL A 280 -4.27 -9.13 -8.64
N GLU A 281 -3.74 -9.94 -7.70
CA GLU A 281 -3.44 -11.37 -7.88
C GLU A 281 -4.70 -12.25 -7.86
#